data_14953e79b1331aab618c2cebf8a0cc11
#
_entry.id   14953e79b1331aab618c2cebf8a0cc11
#
_cell.length_a   1.000
_cell.length_b   1.000
_cell.length_c   1.000
_cell.angle_alpha   90.00
_cell.angle_beta   90.00
_cell.angle_gamma   90.00
#
_symmetry.space_group_name_H-M   'P 1'
#
loop_
_entity.id
_entity.type
_entity.pdbx_description
1 polymer ?
#
loop_
_entity_poly.entity_id
_entity_poly.type
_entity_poly.pdbx_seq_one_letter_code
_entity_poly.pdbx_strand_id
1 'polypeptide(L)'
;WASEEQANLGLDIITDGECYRENMYWFYQLRLDGVDAIDKKYKHFSTGGSMKGVDLSKTHGTKGFGIECAVIKDEIKNLKTNLAKKWRMARNSTPNNIIVKQTITGPHMLARFSINERTDIYPDDIALAKAYAEVLIEELKKVVNEGCTYIQFDEPVWTENVSESKWGAEILNYIIAQFPGIKFNLHVCGGNAHRKRGYFGRYTDMIEAFKILKVDEIHLEHCSLHYTMLDIFKEWKFEGSISAGVIDQRIDNTETVEEVEKYTEPLLEYFTPDRILLTSECGFGHVPIEITRAKLKKLVESAEYL
;
A
#
# COMPACT_ATOMS: atom_id res chain seq x y z
N TRP A 1 -7.46 -7.11 18.92
CA TRP A 1 -8.52 -7.78 18.16
C TRP A 1 -8.10 -8.05 16.70
N ALA A 2 -7.85 -7.05 15.85
CA ALA A 2 -7.57 -7.31 14.41
C ALA A 2 -6.38 -8.25 14.19
N SER A 3 -5.30 -8.07 14.92
CA SER A 3 -4.12 -8.93 14.83
C SER A 3 -4.39 -10.35 15.32
N GLU A 4 -5.12 -10.50 16.42
CA GLU A 4 -5.54 -11.80 16.97
C GLU A 4 -6.47 -12.52 16.00
N GLU A 5 -7.41 -11.81 15.40
CA GLU A 5 -8.34 -12.37 14.40
C GLU A 5 -7.59 -12.94 13.19
N GLN A 6 -6.64 -12.19 12.65
CA GLN A 6 -5.80 -12.64 11.54
C GLN A 6 -4.97 -13.88 11.92
N ALA A 7 -4.35 -13.88 13.10
CA ALA A 7 -3.58 -15.02 13.61
C ALA A 7 -4.46 -16.26 13.82
N ASN A 8 -5.66 -16.09 14.39
CA ASN A 8 -6.61 -17.17 14.63
C ASN A 8 -7.18 -17.77 13.34
N LEU A 9 -7.20 -17.00 12.26
CA LEU A 9 -7.56 -17.48 10.93
C LEU A 9 -6.44 -18.27 10.24
N GLY A 10 -5.23 -18.29 10.80
CA GLY A 10 -4.09 -19.06 10.29
C GLY A 10 -3.15 -18.30 9.38
N LEU A 11 -3.21 -16.98 9.34
CA LEU A 11 -2.28 -16.18 8.53
C LEU A 11 -0.87 -16.16 9.15
N ASP A 12 0.15 -16.37 8.33
CA ASP A 12 1.57 -16.35 8.75
C ASP A 12 2.11 -14.93 8.93
N ILE A 13 1.62 -13.99 8.12
CA ILE A 13 2.00 -12.58 8.13
C ILE A 13 0.73 -11.75 8.32
N ILE A 14 0.73 -10.94 9.36
CA ILE A 14 -0.41 -10.12 9.76
C ILE A 14 -0.03 -8.66 9.91
N THR A 15 -1.03 -7.80 10.04
CA THR A 15 -0.88 -6.37 10.37
C THR A 15 -1.61 -6.03 11.65
N ASP A 16 -1.48 -4.80 12.13
CA ASP A 16 -2.29 -4.26 13.23
C ASP A 16 -3.76 -3.98 12.82
N GLY A 17 -4.09 -4.16 11.53
CA GLY A 17 -5.42 -3.96 10.95
C GLY A 17 -5.81 -2.51 10.76
N GLU A 18 -4.98 -1.54 11.15
CA GLU A 18 -5.16 -0.09 10.96
C GLU A 18 -6.48 0.50 11.49
N CYS A 19 -7.23 -0.24 12.30
CA CYS A 19 -8.58 0.12 12.77
C CYS A 19 -8.64 1.45 13.55
N TYR A 20 -7.50 2.00 13.93
CA TYR A 20 -7.37 3.28 14.64
C TYR A 20 -7.07 4.46 13.72
N ARG A 21 -6.88 4.23 12.42
CA ARG A 21 -6.57 5.28 11.45
C ARG A 21 -7.85 5.89 10.90
N GLU A 22 -7.89 7.20 10.80
CA GLU A 22 -8.98 7.93 10.15
C GLU A 22 -9.08 7.53 8.66
N ASN A 23 -7.94 7.50 7.99
CA ASN A 23 -7.65 6.89 6.71
C ASN A 23 -6.13 6.85 6.50
N MET A 24 -5.68 6.42 5.32
CA MET A 24 -4.25 6.25 4.98
C MET A 24 -3.44 7.54 5.15
N TYR A 25 -3.91 8.70 4.69
CA TYR A 25 -3.14 9.95 4.69
C TYR A 25 -3.49 10.87 5.87
N TRP A 26 -4.77 10.97 6.26
CA TRP A 26 -5.23 11.79 7.39
C TRP A 26 -4.56 11.39 8.69
N PHE A 27 -4.34 10.10 8.89
CA PHE A 27 -3.69 9.58 10.08
C PHE A 27 -2.33 10.24 10.33
N TYR A 28 -1.55 10.48 9.28
CA TYR A 28 -0.24 11.14 9.37
C TYR A 28 -0.40 12.66 9.44
N GLN A 29 -1.20 13.22 8.56
CA GLN A 29 -1.36 14.67 8.41
C GLN A 29 -1.92 15.34 9.67
N LEU A 30 -2.87 14.70 10.36
CA LEU A 30 -3.43 15.17 11.65
C LEU A 30 -2.41 15.16 12.80
N ARG A 31 -1.26 14.51 12.63
CA ARG A 31 -0.25 14.27 13.66
C ARG A 31 1.11 14.90 13.35
N LEU A 32 1.13 15.79 12.38
CA LEU A 32 2.31 16.55 11.97
C LEU A 32 2.20 18.02 12.39
N ASP A 33 3.29 18.56 12.92
CA ASP A 33 3.43 20.02 13.05
C ASP A 33 3.63 20.62 11.64
N GLY A 34 3.15 21.83 11.41
CA GLY A 34 3.22 22.51 10.11
C GLY A 34 2.06 22.19 9.15
N VAL A 35 1.15 21.31 9.55
CA VAL A 35 -0.01 20.89 8.75
C VAL A 35 -1.31 21.40 9.40
N ASP A 36 -2.11 22.12 8.63
CA ASP A 36 -3.49 22.45 8.98
C ASP A 36 -4.44 21.39 8.40
N ALA A 37 -4.96 20.56 9.28
CA ALA A 37 -5.92 19.53 8.94
C ALA A 37 -7.36 19.90 9.33
N ILE A 38 -7.59 21.12 9.85
CA ILE A 38 -8.91 21.66 10.19
C ILE A 38 -9.48 22.43 8.99
N ASP A 39 -8.67 23.32 8.40
CA ASP A 39 -9.02 24.08 7.18
C ASP A 39 -8.74 23.21 5.94
N LYS A 40 -9.57 22.17 5.77
CA LYS A 40 -9.46 21.23 4.67
C LYS A 40 -9.80 21.88 3.34
N LYS A 41 -9.02 21.56 2.32
CA LYS A 41 -9.29 21.99 0.95
C LYS A 41 -9.46 20.79 0.03
N TYR A 42 -10.29 20.95 -0.99
CA TYR A 42 -10.45 19.92 -2.02
C TYR A 42 -9.34 20.02 -3.06
N LYS A 43 -8.64 18.92 -3.27
CA LYS A 43 -7.73 18.72 -4.41
C LYS A 43 -8.43 17.85 -5.43
N HIS A 44 -8.52 18.33 -6.65
CA HIS A 44 -9.09 17.59 -7.77
C HIS A 44 -7.98 16.83 -8.48
N PHE A 45 -8.14 15.52 -8.59
CA PHE A 45 -7.24 14.67 -9.34
C PHE A 45 -7.82 14.48 -10.73
N SER A 46 -7.07 14.90 -11.77
CA SER A 46 -7.37 14.48 -13.12
C SER A 46 -6.99 13.00 -13.20
N THR A 47 -7.93 12.14 -13.56
CA THR A 47 -7.64 10.74 -13.88
C THR A 47 -6.80 10.70 -15.16
N GLY A 48 -5.55 11.11 -15.06
CA GLY A 48 -4.61 11.27 -16.19
C GLY A 48 -4.00 9.96 -16.69
N GLY A 49 -4.48 8.82 -16.25
CA GLY A 49 -4.20 7.56 -16.91
C GLY A 49 -4.89 7.54 -18.28
N SER A 50 -4.16 7.30 -19.36
CA SER A 50 -4.67 7.22 -20.73
C SER A 50 -5.70 6.10 -20.85
N MET A 51 -6.94 6.38 -20.50
CA MET A 51 -8.06 5.50 -20.75
C MET A 51 -8.71 5.85 -22.09
N LYS A 52 -8.01 5.57 -23.19
CA LYS A 52 -8.67 5.48 -24.49
C LYS A 52 -9.75 4.42 -24.40
N GLY A 53 -11.01 4.85 -24.30
CA GLY A 53 -12.19 3.99 -24.41
C GLY A 53 -12.98 3.71 -23.14
N VAL A 54 -12.62 4.23 -21.96
CA VAL A 54 -13.44 4.13 -20.76
C VAL A 54 -14.17 5.44 -20.49
N ASP A 55 -15.49 5.36 -20.49
CA ASP A 55 -16.38 6.49 -20.16
C ASP A 55 -16.38 6.70 -18.63
N LEU A 56 -15.48 7.57 -18.18
CA LEU A 56 -15.34 7.93 -16.76
C LEU A 56 -16.59 8.60 -16.16
N SER A 57 -17.51 9.10 -17.01
CA SER A 57 -18.78 9.65 -16.54
C SER A 57 -19.67 8.59 -15.88
N LYS A 58 -19.45 7.31 -16.20
CA LYS A 58 -20.19 6.18 -15.65
C LYS A 58 -19.61 5.66 -14.34
N THR A 59 -18.38 6.03 -13.99
CA THR A 59 -17.77 5.56 -12.73
C THR A 59 -18.04 6.47 -11.55
N HIS A 60 -18.13 7.80 -11.73
CA HIS A 60 -18.41 8.76 -10.62
C HIS A 60 -19.08 10.08 -11.05
N GLY A 61 -19.64 10.20 -12.23
CA GLY A 61 -20.48 11.34 -12.64
C GLY A 61 -19.82 12.72 -12.72
N THR A 62 -18.50 12.83 -12.55
CA THR A 62 -17.76 14.10 -12.57
C THR A 62 -16.42 13.97 -13.29
N LYS A 63 -15.95 15.08 -13.81
CA LYS A 63 -14.63 15.23 -14.46
C LYS A 63 -13.52 15.16 -13.40
N GLY A 64 -13.16 13.97 -12.94
CA GLY A 64 -12.21 13.75 -11.85
C GLY A 64 -12.93 13.59 -10.49
N PHE A 65 -12.19 13.14 -9.49
CA PHE A 65 -12.69 13.07 -8.11
C PHE A 65 -11.94 14.09 -7.24
N GLY A 66 -12.68 14.70 -6.30
CA GLY A 66 -12.10 15.60 -5.32
C GLY A 66 -11.84 14.85 -4.02
N ILE A 67 -10.65 15.03 -3.46
CA ILE A 67 -10.29 14.53 -2.14
C ILE A 67 -10.08 15.72 -1.20
N GLU A 68 -10.63 15.64 -0.01
CA GLU A 68 -10.26 16.57 1.06
C GLU A 68 -8.82 16.31 1.46
N CYS A 69 -7.98 17.33 1.39
CA CYS A 69 -6.57 17.29 1.75
C CYS A 69 -6.27 18.29 2.87
N ALA A 70 -5.33 17.92 3.73
CA ALA A 70 -4.73 18.85 4.67
C ALA A 70 -3.87 19.88 3.94
N VAL A 71 -3.68 21.03 4.56
CA VAL A 71 -2.94 22.16 3.98
C VAL A 71 -1.59 22.30 4.70
N ILE A 72 -0.51 22.33 3.93
CA ILE A 72 0.82 22.60 4.45
C ILE A 72 0.96 24.09 4.67
N LYS A 73 1.05 24.52 5.93
CA LYS A 73 1.13 25.93 6.36
C LYS A 73 2.51 26.33 6.86
N ASP A 74 3.35 25.37 7.18
CA ASP A 74 4.71 25.60 7.67
C ASP A 74 5.61 24.38 7.39
N GLU A 75 6.85 24.40 7.87
CA GLU A 75 7.76 23.28 7.83
C GLU A 75 7.14 22.06 8.55
N ILE A 76 7.03 20.93 7.85
CA ILE A 76 6.51 19.70 8.44
C ILE A 76 7.56 19.02 9.30
N LYS A 77 7.17 18.64 10.53
CA LYS A 77 8.06 18.00 11.51
C LYS A 77 7.28 17.29 12.62
N ASN A 78 8.00 16.60 13.48
CA ASN A 78 7.46 16.00 14.73
C ASN A 78 6.22 15.13 14.51
N LEU A 79 6.34 14.09 13.68
CA LEU A 79 5.28 13.12 13.49
C LEU A 79 5.01 12.34 14.80
N LYS A 80 3.74 12.36 15.27
CA LYS A 80 3.32 11.82 16.58
C LYS A 80 2.27 10.71 16.43
N THR A 81 2.53 9.70 15.60
CA THR A 81 1.57 8.61 15.30
C THR A 81 1.49 7.54 16.37
N ASN A 82 2.51 7.38 17.20
CA ASN A 82 2.67 6.27 18.15
C ASN A 82 2.63 4.87 17.47
N LEU A 83 3.09 4.74 16.21
CA LEU A 83 3.11 3.46 15.49
C LEU A 83 3.90 2.39 16.25
N ALA A 84 5.04 2.73 16.83
CA ALA A 84 5.85 1.82 17.63
C ALA A 84 5.04 1.14 18.76
N LYS A 85 4.25 1.92 19.51
CA LYS A 85 3.37 1.37 20.55
C LYS A 85 2.29 0.48 19.95
N LYS A 86 1.70 0.86 18.82
CA LYS A 86 0.63 0.10 18.16
C LYS A 86 1.15 -1.22 17.60
N TRP A 87 2.32 -1.20 16.94
CA TRP A 87 2.98 -2.40 16.48
C TRP A 87 3.29 -3.36 17.64
N ARG A 88 3.86 -2.85 18.74
CA ARG A 88 4.12 -3.65 19.93
C ARG A 88 2.86 -4.28 20.53
N MET A 89 1.73 -3.55 20.53
CA MET A 89 0.45 -4.10 20.97
C MET A 89 0.01 -5.26 20.07
N ALA A 90 0.10 -5.10 18.75
CA ALA A 90 -0.21 -6.17 17.81
C ALA A 90 0.72 -7.38 18.01
N ARG A 91 2.04 -7.15 18.14
CA ARG A 91 3.02 -8.21 18.41
C ARG A 91 2.72 -8.97 19.70
N ASN A 92 2.39 -8.28 20.79
CA ASN A 92 2.13 -8.88 22.09
C ASN A 92 0.80 -9.66 22.14
N SER A 93 -0.12 -9.39 21.21
CA SER A 93 -1.42 -10.08 21.14
C SER A 93 -1.41 -11.30 20.22
N THR A 94 -0.25 -11.68 19.67
CA THR A 94 -0.14 -12.77 18.69
C THR A 94 0.99 -13.73 19.03
N PRO A 95 0.91 -15.01 18.61
CA PRO A 95 1.97 -16.01 18.81
C PRO A 95 3.31 -15.58 18.19
N ASN A 96 4.41 -16.03 18.76
CA ASN A 96 5.77 -15.63 18.31
C ASN A 96 6.15 -16.11 16.91
N ASN A 97 5.54 -17.18 16.43
CA ASN A 97 5.76 -17.70 15.08
C ASN A 97 5.04 -16.89 13.98
N ILE A 98 4.12 -16.00 14.35
CA ILE A 98 3.43 -15.13 13.42
C ILE A 98 4.26 -13.86 13.18
N ILE A 99 4.42 -13.44 11.95
CA ILE A 99 5.11 -12.20 11.59
C ILE A 99 4.13 -11.03 11.64
N VAL A 100 4.49 -9.97 12.39
CA VAL A 100 3.70 -8.74 12.42
C VAL A 100 4.37 -7.69 11.54
N LYS A 101 3.78 -7.44 10.38
CA LYS A 101 4.22 -6.44 9.42
C LYS A 101 3.65 -5.06 9.78
N GLN A 102 4.48 -4.01 9.76
CA GLN A 102 4.02 -2.62 9.90
C GLN A 102 3.73 -2.03 8.53
N THR A 103 2.48 -1.61 8.31
CA THR A 103 2.09 -0.84 7.12
C THR A 103 2.27 0.66 7.36
N ILE A 104 2.70 1.38 6.34
CA ILE A 104 2.89 2.83 6.38
C ILE A 104 2.56 3.45 5.02
N THR A 105 1.84 4.56 5.04
CA THR A 105 1.59 5.29 3.80
C THR A 105 2.87 5.92 3.29
N GLY A 106 3.14 5.71 2.01
CA GLY A 106 4.37 6.21 1.41
C GLY A 106 4.40 7.73 1.24
N PRO A 107 5.62 8.30 1.15
CA PRO A 107 5.81 9.75 1.10
C PRO A 107 5.24 10.39 -0.16
N HIS A 108 5.19 9.67 -1.28
CA HIS A 108 4.59 10.17 -2.52
C HIS A 108 3.09 10.40 -2.32
N MET A 109 2.38 9.40 -1.80
CA MET A 109 0.95 9.55 -1.51
C MET A 109 0.68 10.68 -0.52
N LEU A 110 1.49 10.82 0.54
CA LEU A 110 1.32 11.89 1.53
C LEU A 110 1.48 13.27 0.91
N ALA A 111 2.49 13.48 0.06
CA ALA A 111 2.69 14.73 -0.65
C ALA A 111 1.55 15.00 -1.65
N ARG A 112 1.18 13.97 -2.42
CA ARG A 112 0.12 14.07 -3.43
C ARG A 112 -1.23 14.44 -2.82
N PHE A 113 -1.53 13.94 -1.61
CA PHE A 113 -2.77 14.21 -0.86
C PHE A 113 -2.61 15.34 0.15
N SER A 114 -1.70 16.27 -0.12
CA SER A 114 -1.54 17.54 0.57
C SER A 114 -1.79 18.72 -0.37
N ILE A 115 -2.24 19.84 0.18
CA ILE A 115 -2.24 21.13 -0.50
C ILE A 115 -1.06 21.91 0.02
N ASN A 116 -0.08 22.16 -0.83
CA ASN A 116 1.13 22.87 -0.46
C ASN A 116 0.93 24.38 -0.63
N GLU A 117 0.80 25.12 0.48
CA GLU A 117 0.78 26.58 0.51
C GLU A 117 2.15 27.19 0.87
N ARG A 118 3.16 26.35 1.06
CA ARG A 118 4.53 26.77 1.37
C ARG A 118 5.48 26.43 0.23
N THR A 119 5.15 26.92 -0.96
CA THR A 119 6.01 26.75 -2.15
C THR A 119 7.37 27.45 -2.03
N ASP A 120 7.52 28.34 -1.03
CA ASP A 120 8.80 28.93 -0.61
C ASP A 120 9.70 27.92 0.11
N ILE A 121 9.14 26.95 0.81
CA ILE A 121 9.86 25.84 1.49
C ILE A 121 9.91 24.60 0.61
N TYR A 122 8.78 24.23 0.03
CA TYR A 122 8.60 23.03 -0.81
C TYR A 122 8.19 23.45 -2.22
N PRO A 123 9.13 23.69 -3.12
CA PRO A 123 8.84 24.26 -4.45
C PRO A 123 7.99 23.34 -5.33
N ASP A 124 7.96 22.03 -5.03
CA ASP A 124 7.22 21.01 -5.77
C ASP A 124 6.83 19.81 -4.87
N ASP A 125 6.07 18.87 -5.43
CA ASP A 125 5.64 17.65 -4.73
C ASP A 125 6.83 16.74 -4.38
N ILE A 126 7.94 16.78 -5.10
CA ILE A 126 9.15 16.00 -4.80
C ILE A 126 9.81 16.51 -3.52
N ALA A 127 9.94 17.84 -3.40
CA ALA A 127 10.50 18.45 -2.19
C ALA A 127 9.62 18.16 -0.96
N LEU A 128 8.31 18.22 -1.12
CA LEU A 128 7.36 17.89 -0.05
C LEU A 128 7.41 16.39 0.31
N ALA A 129 7.49 15.49 -0.69
CA ALA A 129 7.63 14.05 -0.44
C ALA A 129 8.93 13.71 0.28
N LYS A 130 10.04 14.39 -0.03
CA LYS A 130 11.31 14.24 0.71
C LYS A 130 11.16 14.68 2.17
N ALA A 131 10.46 15.76 2.44
CA ALA A 131 10.19 16.19 3.82
C ALA A 131 9.31 15.18 4.56
N TYR A 132 8.30 14.58 3.91
CA TYR A 132 7.56 13.47 4.47
C TYR A 132 8.46 12.26 4.73
N ALA A 133 9.40 11.95 3.84
CA ALA A 133 10.34 10.85 4.05
C ALA A 133 11.16 11.02 5.33
N GLU A 134 11.66 12.23 5.62
CA GLU A 134 12.42 12.50 6.84
C GLU A 134 11.61 12.24 8.11
N VAL A 135 10.37 12.71 8.19
CA VAL A 135 9.53 12.48 9.38
C VAL A 135 9.10 11.01 9.49
N LEU A 136 8.94 10.31 8.38
CA LEU A 136 8.68 8.87 8.37
C LEU A 136 9.90 8.06 8.82
N ILE A 137 11.12 8.44 8.44
CA ILE A 137 12.35 7.80 8.91
C ILE A 137 12.42 7.86 10.45
N GLU A 138 12.16 9.03 11.04
CA GLU A 138 12.17 9.17 12.51
C GLU A 138 11.10 8.31 13.20
N GLU A 139 9.94 8.15 12.59
CA GLU A 139 8.89 7.28 13.14
C GLU A 139 9.23 5.80 12.95
N LEU A 140 9.79 5.42 11.81
CA LEU A 140 10.23 4.05 11.53
C LEU A 140 11.38 3.61 12.43
N LYS A 141 12.31 4.49 12.79
CA LYS A 141 13.36 4.19 13.78
C LYS A 141 12.74 3.72 15.11
N LYS A 142 11.65 4.36 15.55
CA LYS A 142 10.96 3.96 16.79
C LYS A 142 10.31 2.58 16.63
N VAL A 143 9.69 2.30 15.48
CA VAL A 143 9.06 1.01 15.18
C VAL A 143 10.10 -0.12 15.13
N VAL A 144 11.21 0.11 14.46
CA VAL A 144 12.32 -0.85 14.36
C VAL A 144 12.97 -1.10 15.73
N ASN A 145 13.13 -0.08 16.57
CA ASN A 145 13.64 -0.22 17.94
C ASN A 145 12.73 -1.05 18.86
N GLU A 146 11.43 -1.17 18.53
CA GLU A 146 10.52 -2.11 19.22
C GLU A 146 10.64 -3.56 18.72
N GLY A 147 11.48 -3.80 17.73
CA GLY A 147 11.76 -5.13 17.18
C GLY A 147 11.02 -5.46 15.87
N CYS A 148 10.38 -4.49 15.23
CA CYS A 148 9.80 -4.70 13.91
C CYS A 148 10.89 -4.93 12.87
N THR A 149 10.76 -6.02 12.11
CA THR A 149 11.71 -6.40 11.06
C THR A 149 11.09 -6.41 9.67
N TYR A 150 9.81 -6.06 9.55
CA TYR A 150 9.09 -6.10 8.29
C TYR A 150 8.15 -4.89 8.14
N ILE A 151 8.40 -4.09 7.12
CA ILE A 151 7.69 -2.82 6.85
C ILE A 151 7.11 -2.85 5.44
N GLN A 152 5.88 -2.40 5.28
CA GLN A 152 5.23 -2.22 3.98
C GLN A 152 4.94 -0.74 3.74
N PHE A 153 5.38 -0.23 2.60
CA PHE A 153 4.90 1.06 2.08
C PHE A 153 3.67 0.85 1.20
N ASP A 154 2.67 1.72 1.34
CA ASP A 154 1.47 1.76 0.52
C ASP A 154 1.51 3.00 -0.38
N GLU A 155 1.62 2.78 -1.70
CA GLU A 155 1.74 3.82 -2.72
C GLU A 155 0.73 3.63 -3.87
N PRO A 156 -0.58 3.62 -3.60
CA PRO A 156 -1.60 3.45 -4.64
C PRO A 156 -1.60 4.59 -5.66
N VAL A 157 -1.07 5.76 -5.31
CA VAL A 157 -1.00 6.92 -6.22
C VAL A 157 -0.07 6.71 -7.42
N TRP A 158 0.80 5.69 -7.40
CA TRP A 158 1.59 5.35 -8.58
C TRP A 158 0.70 4.92 -9.75
N THR A 159 -0.42 4.26 -9.48
CA THR A 159 -1.41 3.92 -10.51
C THR A 159 -2.34 5.09 -10.88
N GLU A 160 -2.36 6.15 -10.07
CA GLU A 160 -3.03 7.42 -10.41
C GLU A 160 -2.17 8.25 -11.37
N ASN A 161 -0.85 8.35 -11.08
CA ASN A 161 0.08 9.10 -11.91
C ASN A 161 1.38 8.33 -12.15
N VAL A 162 1.35 7.47 -13.15
CA VAL A 162 2.47 6.55 -13.48
C VAL A 162 3.78 7.29 -13.78
N SER A 163 3.72 8.53 -14.31
CA SER A 163 4.91 9.32 -14.62
C SER A 163 5.70 9.76 -13.39
N GLU A 164 5.07 9.76 -12.21
CA GLU A 164 5.70 10.14 -10.95
C GLU A 164 6.30 8.94 -10.20
N SER A 165 5.97 7.72 -10.57
CA SER A 165 6.41 6.50 -9.87
C SER A 165 7.94 6.40 -9.74
N LYS A 166 8.69 6.89 -10.72
CA LYS A 166 10.15 6.83 -10.71
C LYS A 166 10.76 7.64 -9.58
N TRP A 167 10.38 8.90 -9.41
CA TRP A 167 10.90 9.68 -8.28
C TRP A 167 10.32 9.20 -6.94
N GLY A 168 9.11 8.61 -6.95
CA GLY A 168 8.56 7.92 -5.79
C GLY A 168 9.45 6.76 -5.35
N ALA A 169 9.92 5.92 -6.28
CA ALA A 169 10.85 4.83 -6.01
C ALA A 169 12.21 5.33 -5.49
N GLU A 170 12.74 6.43 -6.03
CA GLU A 170 13.98 7.06 -5.56
C GLU A 170 13.87 7.49 -4.09
N ILE A 171 12.74 8.08 -3.69
CA ILE A 171 12.49 8.50 -2.31
C ILE A 171 12.30 7.29 -1.39
N LEU A 172 11.60 6.23 -1.81
CA LEU A 172 11.49 4.99 -1.05
C LEU A 172 12.86 4.34 -0.84
N ASN A 173 13.69 4.29 -1.88
CA ASN A 173 15.07 3.78 -1.78
C ASN A 173 15.92 4.57 -0.78
N TYR A 174 15.72 5.89 -0.70
CA TYR A 174 16.37 6.72 0.30
C TYR A 174 15.98 6.32 1.73
N ILE A 175 14.69 6.07 1.98
CA ILE A 175 14.22 5.58 3.28
C ILE A 175 14.78 4.20 3.57
N ILE A 176 14.67 3.26 2.64
CA ILE A 176 15.11 1.87 2.78
C ILE A 176 16.60 1.79 3.17
N ALA A 177 17.44 2.64 2.56
CA ALA A 177 18.86 2.70 2.84
C ALA A 177 19.20 3.08 4.30
N GLN A 178 18.28 3.66 5.04
CA GLN A 178 18.46 4.00 6.46
C GLN A 178 18.27 2.80 7.41
N PHE A 179 17.75 1.66 6.92
CA PHE A 179 17.34 0.53 7.75
C PHE A 179 17.92 -0.80 7.24
N PRO A 180 19.25 -1.00 7.31
CA PRO A 180 19.86 -2.25 6.89
C PRO A 180 19.35 -3.43 7.73
N GLY A 181 18.99 -4.53 7.07
CA GLY A 181 18.48 -5.74 7.72
C GLY A 181 16.95 -5.74 8.01
N ILE A 182 16.24 -4.70 7.65
CA ILE A 182 14.79 -4.67 7.69
C ILE A 182 14.23 -5.10 6.32
N LYS A 183 13.27 -6.02 6.33
CA LYS A 183 12.55 -6.43 5.12
C LYS A 183 11.54 -5.34 4.73
N PHE A 184 11.58 -4.92 3.48
CA PHE A 184 10.64 -3.94 2.91
C PHE A 184 9.77 -4.54 1.83
N ASN A 185 8.49 -4.23 1.91
CA ASN A 185 7.48 -4.50 0.89
C ASN A 185 6.93 -3.18 0.34
N LEU A 186 6.63 -3.13 -0.94
CA LEU A 186 5.86 -2.05 -1.56
C LEU A 186 4.51 -2.58 -2.04
N HIS A 187 3.42 -2.03 -1.53
CA HIS A 187 2.07 -2.27 -2.04
C HIS A 187 1.66 -1.18 -3.03
N VAL A 188 1.34 -1.61 -4.25
CA VAL A 188 0.81 -0.74 -5.31
C VAL A 188 -0.50 -1.33 -5.83
N CYS A 189 -1.60 -0.63 -5.61
CA CYS A 189 -2.92 -1.04 -6.08
C CYS A 189 -3.63 0.09 -6.84
N GLY A 190 -4.81 -0.20 -7.38
CA GLY A 190 -5.66 0.82 -8.03
C GLY A 190 -6.57 1.60 -7.09
N GLY A 191 -6.24 1.61 -5.78
CA GLY A 191 -7.11 2.17 -4.76
C GLY A 191 -8.29 1.27 -4.40
N ASN A 192 -8.93 1.54 -3.25
CA ASN A 192 -10.02 0.70 -2.73
C ASN A 192 -11.10 1.52 -2.00
N ALA A 193 -11.25 2.80 -2.32
CA ALA A 193 -12.27 3.63 -1.69
C ALA A 193 -13.67 3.08 -1.97
N HIS A 194 -14.44 2.80 -0.89
CA HIS A 194 -15.77 2.20 -0.98
C HIS A 194 -15.83 0.92 -1.83
N ARG A 195 -14.78 0.09 -1.76
CA ARG A 195 -14.65 -1.16 -2.53
C ARG A 195 -14.67 -0.94 -4.05
N LYS A 196 -14.14 0.18 -4.49
CA LYS A 196 -14.04 0.52 -5.92
C LYS A 196 -12.61 0.87 -6.28
N ARG A 197 -12.18 0.39 -7.45
CA ARG A 197 -10.93 0.81 -8.03
C ARG A 197 -11.05 2.28 -8.48
N GLY A 198 -10.13 3.12 -8.03
CA GLY A 198 -10.12 4.55 -8.35
C GLY A 198 -9.05 4.94 -9.37
N TYR A 199 -7.98 4.15 -9.48
CA TYR A 199 -6.81 4.42 -10.30
C TYR A 199 -6.58 3.28 -11.30
N PHE A 200 -6.11 3.59 -12.51
CA PHE A 200 -6.11 2.65 -13.64
C PHE A 200 -4.77 2.61 -14.40
N GLY A 201 -3.72 3.17 -13.85
CA GLY A 201 -2.37 3.03 -14.40
C GLY A 201 -1.95 1.56 -14.47
N ARG A 202 -1.28 1.18 -15.55
CA ARG A 202 -0.79 -0.18 -15.71
C ARG A 202 0.57 -0.32 -15.08
N TYR A 203 0.86 -1.47 -14.51
CA TYR A 203 2.18 -1.75 -13.92
C TYR A 203 3.31 -1.68 -14.96
N THR A 204 3.05 -2.07 -16.20
CA THR A 204 4.01 -1.93 -17.30
C THR A 204 4.44 -0.49 -17.58
N ASP A 205 3.58 0.48 -17.33
CA ASP A 205 3.90 1.89 -17.53
C ASP A 205 4.81 2.45 -16.41
N MET A 206 4.98 1.69 -15.31
CA MET A 206 5.83 2.00 -14.15
C MET A 206 7.12 1.17 -14.10
N ILE A 207 7.44 0.43 -15.16
CA ILE A 207 8.56 -0.53 -15.18
C ILE A 207 9.90 0.09 -14.78
N GLU A 208 10.15 1.33 -15.16
CA GLU A 208 11.39 2.04 -14.79
C GLU A 208 11.49 2.36 -13.30
N ALA A 209 10.35 2.55 -12.63
CA ALA A 209 10.31 2.68 -11.18
C ALA A 209 10.61 1.34 -10.51
N PHE A 210 9.98 0.26 -10.97
CA PHE A 210 10.20 -1.08 -10.42
C PHE A 210 11.65 -1.57 -10.59
N LYS A 211 12.28 -1.30 -11.74
CA LYS A 211 13.69 -1.70 -11.99
C LYS A 211 14.70 -1.04 -11.04
N ILE A 212 14.41 0.14 -10.53
CA ILE A 212 15.31 0.83 -9.58
C ILE A 212 14.97 0.58 -8.12
N LEU A 213 13.79 0.02 -7.84
CA LEU A 213 13.28 -0.17 -6.49
C LEU A 213 14.09 -1.22 -5.71
N LYS A 214 14.40 -0.94 -4.44
CA LYS A 214 15.24 -1.77 -3.57
C LYS A 214 14.41 -2.43 -2.45
N VAL A 215 13.24 -2.93 -2.77
CA VAL A 215 12.40 -3.70 -1.84
C VAL A 215 12.70 -5.19 -1.92
N ASP A 216 12.46 -5.90 -0.83
CA ASP A 216 12.58 -7.36 -0.75
C ASP A 216 11.32 -8.07 -1.26
N GLU A 217 10.20 -7.35 -1.29
CA GLU A 217 8.91 -7.89 -1.69
C GLU A 217 8.07 -6.81 -2.37
N ILE A 218 7.26 -7.24 -3.33
CA ILE A 218 6.27 -6.36 -3.98
C ILE A 218 4.88 -6.97 -3.86
N HIS A 219 3.89 -6.15 -3.47
CA HIS A 219 2.49 -6.54 -3.35
C HIS A 219 1.66 -5.85 -4.44
N LEU A 220 1.12 -6.61 -5.36
CA LEU A 220 0.38 -6.13 -6.53
C LEU A 220 -0.98 -6.82 -6.65
N GLU A 221 -1.95 -6.09 -7.21
CA GLU A 221 -3.23 -6.68 -7.63
C GLU A 221 -3.00 -7.66 -8.77
N HIS A 222 -3.69 -8.79 -8.77
CA HIS A 222 -3.50 -9.86 -9.74
C HIS A 222 -4.79 -10.45 -10.28
N CYS A 223 -5.67 -10.97 -9.40
CA CYS A 223 -6.86 -11.71 -9.85
C CYS A 223 -7.84 -10.83 -10.64
N SER A 224 -8.08 -9.59 -10.24
CA SER A 224 -8.98 -8.67 -10.95
C SER A 224 -8.37 -8.08 -12.23
N LEU A 225 -7.05 -8.18 -12.40
CA LEU A 225 -6.34 -7.66 -13.57
C LEU A 225 -6.14 -8.69 -14.69
N HIS A 226 -6.77 -9.86 -14.58
CA HIS A 226 -6.67 -10.91 -15.59
C HIS A 226 -5.23 -11.20 -16.01
N TYR A 227 -4.33 -11.36 -15.03
CA TYR A 227 -2.91 -11.70 -15.20
C TYR A 227 -2.02 -10.62 -15.84
N THR A 228 -2.53 -9.45 -16.23
CA THR A 228 -1.71 -8.39 -16.86
C THR A 228 -0.61 -7.84 -15.95
N MET A 229 -0.69 -8.10 -14.65
CA MET A 229 0.38 -7.80 -13.70
C MET A 229 1.68 -8.55 -14.06
N LEU A 230 1.57 -9.79 -14.56
CA LEU A 230 2.73 -10.63 -14.90
C LEU A 230 3.58 -10.06 -16.04
N ASP A 231 3.02 -9.18 -16.88
CA ASP A 231 3.75 -8.59 -18.00
C ASP A 231 5.00 -7.81 -17.57
N ILE A 232 5.02 -7.28 -16.35
CA ILE A 232 6.22 -6.58 -15.83
C ILE A 232 7.41 -7.51 -15.66
N PHE A 233 7.20 -8.77 -15.28
CA PHE A 233 8.26 -9.72 -15.02
C PHE A 233 8.90 -10.28 -16.29
N LYS A 234 8.33 -10.03 -17.46
CA LYS A 234 8.98 -10.29 -18.75
C LYS A 234 10.21 -9.41 -18.95
N GLU A 235 10.18 -8.20 -18.39
CA GLU A 235 11.26 -7.20 -18.52
C GLU A 235 12.04 -6.98 -17.22
N TRP A 236 11.40 -7.23 -16.08
CA TRP A 236 11.98 -7.02 -14.76
C TRP A 236 12.24 -8.35 -14.07
N LYS A 237 13.54 -8.72 -14.02
CA LYS A 237 13.97 -9.89 -13.27
C LYS A 237 14.05 -9.54 -11.78
N PHE A 238 12.91 -9.53 -11.12
CA PHE A 238 12.84 -9.25 -9.71
C PHE A 238 13.35 -10.44 -8.90
N GLU A 239 14.32 -10.23 -8.04
CA GLU A 239 14.94 -11.28 -7.21
C GLU A 239 14.23 -11.46 -5.84
N GLY A 240 13.38 -10.52 -5.45
CA GLY A 240 12.57 -10.56 -4.22
C GLY A 240 11.36 -11.47 -4.32
N SER A 241 10.46 -11.37 -3.37
CA SER A 241 9.20 -12.12 -3.30
C SER A 241 8.04 -11.33 -3.87
N ILE A 242 7.03 -12.04 -4.38
CA ILE A 242 5.76 -11.46 -4.80
C ILE A 242 4.67 -11.78 -3.77
N SER A 243 4.00 -10.76 -3.26
CA SER A 243 2.70 -10.88 -2.61
C SER A 243 1.62 -10.67 -3.67
N ALA A 244 1.10 -11.76 -4.20
CA ALA A 244 0.10 -11.72 -5.27
C ALA A 244 -1.31 -11.56 -4.72
N GLY A 245 -2.03 -10.54 -5.16
CA GLY A 245 -3.42 -10.32 -4.82
C GLY A 245 -4.33 -11.32 -5.53
N VAL A 246 -4.55 -12.47 -4.91
CA VAL A 246 -5.39 -13.57 -5.44
C VAL A 246 -6.81 -13.58 -4.89
N ILE A 247 -7.10 -12.68 -3.95
CA ILE A 247 -8.43 -12.47 -3.36
C ILE A 247 -8.89 -11.04 -3.70
N ASP A 248 -10.04 -10.90 -4.35
CA ASP A 248 -10.64 -9.59 -4.63
C ASP A 248 -11.59 -9.16 -3.50
N GLN A 249 -11.15 -8.25 -2.65
CA GLN A 249 -11.95 -7.69 -1.57
C GLN A 249 -13.08 -6.76 -2.05
N ARG A 250 -13.13 -6.42 -3.34
CA ARG A 250 -14.17 -5.55 -3.90
C ARG A 250 -15.49 -6.25 -4.14
N ILE A 251 -15.48 -7.58 -4.28
CA ILE A 251 -16.66 -8.41 -4.51
C ILE A 251 -17.05 -9.19 -3.25
N ASP A 252 -18.33 -9.54 -3.11
CA ASP A 252 -18.83 -10.30 -1.95
C ASP A 252 -18.57 -11.81 -2.08
N ASN A 253 -18.50 -12.33 -3.30
CA ASN A 253 -18.22 -13.74 -3.54
C ASN A 253 -16.86 -14.10 -2.95
N THR A 254 -16.84 -15.20 -2.19
CA THR A 254 -15.60 -15.80 -1.70
C THR A 254 -15.04 -16.69 -2.79
N GLU A 255 -13.79 -16.51 -3.11
CA GLU A 255 -13.06 -17.33 -4.07
C GLU A 255 -12.99 -18.78 -3.59
N THR A 256 -13.04 -19.74 -4.50
CA THR A 256 -12.76 -21.15 -4.20
C THR A 256 -11.24 -21.41 -4.19
N VAL A 257 -10.83 -22.55 -3.63
CA VAL A 257 -9.42 -22.95 -3.66
C VAL A 257 -8.94 -23.09 -5.10
N GLU A 258 -9.75 -23.70 -5.97
CA GLU A 258 -9.43 -23.90 -7.38
C GLU A 258 -9.30 -22.57 -8.17
N GLU A 259 -10.06 -21.55 -7.79
CA GLU A 259 -9.90 -20.21 -8.37
C GLU A 259 -8.59 -19.58 -7.93
N VAL A 260 -8.22 -19.70 -6.66
CA VAL A 260 -6.94 -19.17 -6.13
C VAL A 260 -5.76 -19.93 -6.76
N GLU A 261 -5.82 -21.26 -6.86
CA GLU A 261 -4.80 -22.07 -7.56
C GLU A 261 -4.61 -21.58 -9.01
N LYS A 262 -5.70 -21.37 -9.73
CA LYS A 262 -5.67 -20.85 -11.10
C LYS A 262 -5.03 -19.48 -11.22
N TYR A 263 -5.19 -18.61 -10.21
CA TYR A 263 -4.49 -17.33 -10.17
C TYR A 263 -3.01 -17.48 -9.83
N THR A 264 -2.66 -18.50 -9.07
CA THR A 264 -1.31 -18.73 -8.57
C THR A 264 -0.42 -19.45 -9.60
N GLU A 265 -0.96 -20.37 -10.36
CA GLU A 265 -0.22 -21.19 -11.33
C GLU A 265 0.66 -20.36 -12.28
N PRO A 266 0.20 -19.27 -12.91
CA PRO A 266 1.04 -18.45 -13.81
C PRO A 266 2.20 -17.74 -13.12
N LEU A 267 2.17 -17.55 -11.80
CA LEU A 267 3.27 -16.95 -11.05
C LEU A 267 4.51 -17.84 -11.04
N LEU A 268 4.32 -19.18 -11.14
CA LEU A 268 5.39 -20.17 -11.14
C LEU A 268 6.30 -20.08 -12.37
N GLU A 269 5.90 -19.36 -13.42
CA GLU A 269 6.77 -19.06 -14.56
C GLU A 269 7.87 -18.04 -14.19
N TYR A 270 7.66 -17.24 -13.14
CA TYR A 270 8.53 -16.14 -12.76
C TYR A 270 9.15 -16.28 -11.38
N PHE A 271 8.50 -17.03 -10.48
CA PHE A 271 8.90 -17.19 -9.08
C PHE A 271 8.89 -18.66 -8.67
N THR A 272 9.84 -19.03 -7.80
CA THR A 272 9.76 -20.30 -7.09
C THR A 272 8.70 -20.22 -5.97
N PRO A 273 8.09 -21.35 -5.56
CA PRO A 273 7.02 -21.34 -4.55
C PRO A 273 7.36 -20.60 -3.26
N ASP A 274 8.59 -20.72 -2.77
CA ASP A 274 9.10 -20.05 -1.57
C ASP A 274 9.21 -18.51 -1.70
N ARG A 275 9.04 -17.98 -2.91
CA ARG A 275 9.02 -16.55 -3.21
C ARG A 275 7.62 -16.02 -3.53
N ILE A 276 6.59 -16.85 -3.45
CA ILE A 276 5.20 -16.48 -3.68
C ILE A 276 4.47 -16.39 -2.34
N LEU A 277 3.89 -15.25 -2.04
CA LEU A 277 2.97 -15.04 -0.93
C LEU A 277 1.57 -14.77 -1.50
N LEU A 278 0.58 -15.46 -0.97
CA LEU A 278 -0.82 -15.23 -1.34
C LEU A 278 -1.41 -14.14 -0.43
N THR A 279 -2.11 -13.19 -1.03
CA THR A 279 -2.75 -12.10 -0.30
C THR A 279 -4.02 -11.63 -1.00
N SER A 280 -4.74 -10.68 -0.38
CA SER A 280 -5.79 -9.93 -1.06
C SER A 280 -5.20 -8.83 -1.93
N GLU A 281 -5.94 -8.36 -2.93
CA GLU A 281 -5.49 -7.27 -3.79
C GLU A 281 -5.29 -5.95 -3.03
N CYS A 282 -6.06 -5.72 -1.96
CA CYS A 282 -5.96 -4.57 -1.08
C CYS A 282 -6.57 -4.89 0.29
N GLY A 283 -6.57 -3.94 1.22
CA GLY A 283 -7.12 -4.10 2.57
C GLY A 283 -8.64 -4.28 2.62
N PHE A 284 -9.12 -4.96 3.65
CA PHE A 284 -10.55 -5.29 3.87
C PHE A 284 -11.34 -4.21 4.61
N GLY A 285 -10.81 -3.00 4.80
CA GLY A 285 -11.41 -1.97 5.65
C GLY A 285 -12.87 -1.58 5.35
N HIS A 286 -13.35 -1.84 4.14
CA HIS A 286 -14.74 -1.57 3.72
C HIS A 286 -15.57 -2.85 3.48
N VAL A 287 -15.05 -4.01 3.87
CA VAL A 287 -15.71 -5.30 3.65
C VAL A 287 -16.39 -5.76 4.95
N PRO A 288 -17.63 -6.29 4.89
CA PRO A 288 -18.26 -6.90 6.06
C PRO A 288 -17.37 -7.98 6.67
N ILE A 289 -17.32 -8.04 8.00
CA ILE A 289 -16.39 -8.93 8.72
C ILE A 289 -16.60 -10.41 8.38
N GLU A 290 -17.83 -10.83 8.15
CA GLU A 290 -18.13 -12.23 7.82
C GLU A 290 -17.58 -12.63 6.43
N ILE A 291 -17.66 -11.70 5.47
CA ILE A 291 -17.07 -11.89 4.14
C ILE A 291 -15.53 -11.91 4.25
N THR A 292 -14.97 -10.99 5.03
CA THR A 292 -13.51 -10.93 5.29
C THR A 292 -13.01 -12.25 5.85
N ARG A 293 -13.69 -12.80 6.87
CA ARG A 293 -13.34 -14.08 7.48
C ARG A 293 -13.40 -15.24 6.48
N ALA A 294 -14.47 -15.28 5.68
CA ALA A 294 -14.62 -16.31 4.66
C ALA A 294 -13.49 -16.29 3.63
N LYS A 295 -13.18 -15.09 3.12
CA LYS A 295 -12.10 -14.88 2.14
C LYS A 295 -10.71 -15.23 2.70
N LEU A 296 -10.40 -14.79 3.93
CA LEU A 296 -9.12 -15.09 4.57
C LEU A 296 -8.95 -16.57 4.88
N LYS A 297 -10.03 -17.28 5.26
CA LYS A 297 -9.98 -18.74 5.40
C LYS A 297 -9.64 -19.43 4.08
N LYS A 298 -10.26 -19.00 2.97
CA LYS A 298 -9.95 -19.56 1.65
C LYS A 298 -8.51 -19.26 1.22
N LEU A 299 -8.00 -18.08 1.53
CA LEU A 299 -6.61 -17.71 1.29
C LEU A 299 -5.65 -18.68 2.00
N VAL A 300 -5.91 -18.96 3.29
CA VAL A 300 -5.10 -19.91 4.08
C VAL A 300 -5.22 -21.33 3.55
N GLU A 301 -6.45 -21.82 3.30
CA GLU A 301 -6.68 -23.14 2.70
C GLU A 301 -5.90 -23.29 1.38
N SER A 302 -5.91 -22.26 0.52
CA SER A 302 -5.23 -22.31 -0.78
C SER A 302 -3.71 -22.33 -0.66
N ALA A 303 -3.14 -21.71 0.38
CA ALA A 303 -1.69 -21.70 0.58
C ALA A 303 -1.11 -23.09 0.94
N GLU A 304 -1.94 -24.03 1.41
CA GLU A 304 -1.52 -25.40 1.71
C GLU A 304 -1.24 -26.23 0.44
N TYR A 305 -1.69 -25.77 -0.73
CA TYR A 305 -1.52 -26.45 -2.02
C TYR A 305 -0.36 -25.93 -2.87
N LEU A 306 0.35 -24.90 -2.41
CA LEU A 306 1.57 -24.35 -3.02
C LEU A 306 2.83 -25.04 -2.52
#